data_d686ee0821db17bb3ec7aa30a13b6417
#
_entry.id   d686ee0821db17bb3ec7aa30a13b6417
#
_cell.length_a   1.000
_cell.length_b   1.000
_cell.length_c   1.000
_cell.angle_alpha   90.00
_cell.angle_beta   90.00
_cell.angle_gamma   90.00
#
_symmetry.space_group_name_H-M   'P 1'
#
loop_
_entity.id
_entity.type
_entity.pdbx_description
1 polymer ?
#
loop_
_entity_poly.entity_id
_entity_poly.type
_entity_poly.pdbx_seq_one_letter_code
_entity_poly.pdbx_strand_id
1 'polypeptide(L)'
;TTGNKSELAVGYCTLYGDMNGGLAVIGDLYKTSVFALCDWLDSDAARGCRQALGLPTHGELVGEAIRRKPPSAELRPNQKDSDSLPDYDALDALLKALIQERQSGPTLVAAGHDPALVERVERLLKRAEFKRRQAAPLLKVSPQAFGSGWRLPIAAA
;
A
#
# COMPACT_ATOMS: atom_id res chain seq x y z
N THR A 1 -10.37 2.26 8.03
CA THR A 1 -10.11 2.60 6.61
C THR A 1 -9.49 1.42 5.90
N THR A 2 -9.66 1.31 4.60
CA THR A 2 -9.20 0.18 3.79
C THR A 2 -7.93 0.47 3.00
N GLY A 3 -7.42 1.71 3.03
CA GLY A 3 -6.20 2.11 2.34
C GLY A 3 -4.96 1.38 2.85
N ASN A 4 -4.12 0.92 1.94
CA ASN A 4 -2.82 0.32 2.22
C ASN A 4 -1.68 1.35 2.04
N LYS A 5 -0.45 0.95 2.37
CA LYS A 5 0.72 1.84 2.32
C LYS A 5 1.04 2.34 0.92
N SER A 6 0.89 1.50 -0.11
CA SER A 6 1.16 1.87 -1.50
C SER A 6 0.18 2.93 -1.99
N GLU A 7 -1.11 2.75 -1.73
CA GLU A 7 -2.16 3.72 -2.05
C GLU A 7 -1.97 5.04 -1.31
N LEU A 8 -1.68 5.00 0.00
CA LEU A 8 -1.38 6.19 0.80
C LEU A 8 -0.10 6.89 0.33
N ALA A 9 0.91 6.13 -0.12
CA ALA A 9 2.16 6.70 -0.62
C ALA A 9 1.95 7.58 -1.84
N VAL A 10 1.22 7.10 -2.83
CA VAL A 10 1.01 7.81 -4.10
C VAL A 10 -0.27 8.65 -4.13
N GLY A 11 -1.04 8.63 -3.03
CA GLY A 11 -2.29 9.37 -2.91
C GLY A 11 -3.45 8.79 -3.72
N TYR A 12 -3.38 7.50 -4.06
CA TYR A 12 -4.46 6.78 -4.73
C TYR A 12 -5.54 6.39 -3.72
N CYS A 13 -6.17 7.40 -3.16
CA CYS A 13 -7.17 7.31 -2.10
C CYS A 13 -8.04 8.57 -2.08
N THR A 14 -9.22 8.47 -1.50
CA THR A 14 -10.21 9.54 -1.45
C THR A 14 -10.47 9.98 -0.01
N LEU A 15 -10.26 11.28 0.30
CA LEU A 15 -10.30 11.82 1.66
C LEU A 15 -11.58 11.50 2.43
N TYR A 16 -12.72 11.63 1.85
CA TYR A 16 -14.02 11.34 2.48
C TYR A 16 -14.67 10.06 1.92
N GLY A 17 -13.87 9.20 1.30
CA GLY A 17 -14.24 7.88 0.79
C GLY A 17 -13.52 6.77 1.56
N ASP A 18 -12.62 6.06 0.90
CA ASP A 18 -11.84 4.94 1.46
C ASP A 18 -10.90 5.34 2.62
N MET A 19 -10.56 6.63 2.75
CA MET A 19 -9.81 7.16 3.90
C MET A 19 -10.69 7.48 5.11
N ASN A 20 -12.02 7.40 5.00
CA ASN A 20 -12.92 7.70 6.10
C ASN A 20 -12.94 6.56 7.12
N GLY A 21 -12.59 6.86 8.37
CA GLY A 21 -12.54 5.88 9.46
C GLY A 21 -11.56 6.28 10.56
N GLY A 22 -11.63 5.59 11.71
CA GLY A 22 -10.84 5.88 12.90
C GLY A 22 -9.51 5.12 13.00
N LEU A 23 -9.28 4.10 12.17
CA LEU A 23 -8.07 3.27 12.20
C LEU A 23 -7.76 2.69 10.82
N ALA A 24 -6.52 2.82 10.36
CA ALA A 24 -5.99 2.24 9.14
C ALA A 24 -5.23 0.93 9.45
N VAL A 25 -5.96 -0.18 9.53
CA VAL A 25 -5.40 -1.47 9.98
C VAL A 25 -4.28 -1.96 9.07
N ILE A 26 -4.44 -1.83 7.75
CA ILE A 26 -3.45 -2.26 6.74
C ILE A 26 -2.65 -1.08 6.17
N GLY A 27 -2.75 0.11 6.77
CA GLY A 27 -2.12 1.34 6.28
C GLY A 27 -0.59 1.33 6.23
N ASP A 28 0.07 0.40 6.91
CA ASP A 28 1.52 0.22 6.87
C ASP A 28 1.97 -1.04 6.09
N LEU A 29 1.05 -1.74 5.43
CA LEU A 29 1.35 -2.85 4.51
C LEU A 29 1.35 -2.37 3.06
N TYR A 30 2.40 -2.72 2.31
CA TYR A 30 2.41 -2.53 0.86
C TYR A 30 1.36 -3.40 0.18
N LYS A 31 0.90 -3.02 -1.02
CA LYS A 31 -0.13 -3.78 -1.76
C LYS A 31 0.30 -5.22 -2.01
N THR A 32 1.55 -5.43 -2.42
CA THR A 32 2.12 -6.77 -2.61
C THR A 32 2.14 -7.58 -1.31
N SER A 33 2.37 -6.93 -0.17
CA SER A 33 2.31 -7.58 1.15
C SER A 33 0.87 -7.92 1.55
N VAL A 34 -0.12 -7.10 1.16
CA VAL A 34 -1.54 -7.40 1.38
C VAL A 34 -1.95 -8.64 0.57
N PHE A 35 -1.53 -8.74 -0.70
CA PHE A 35 -1.78 -9.94 -1.50
C PHE A 35 -1.17 -11.19 -0.86
N ALA A 36 0.11 -11.13 -0.50
CA ALA A 36 0.80 -12.23 0.16
C ALA A 36 0.14 -12.63 1.49
N LEU A 37 -0.36 -11.67 2.27
CA LEU A 37 -1.10 -11.92 3.50
C LEU A 37 -2.43 -12.64 3.22
N CYS A 38 -3.17 -12.23 2.19
CA CYS A 38 -4.42 -12.88 1.80
C CYS A 38 -4.18 -14.33 1.37
N ASP A 39 -3.15 -14.58 0.55
CA ASP A 39 -2.77 -15.93 0.14
C ASP A 39 -2.34 -16.78 1.32
N TRP A 40 -1.54 -16.22 2.23
CA TRP A 40 -1.11 -16.92 3.44
C TRP A 40 -2.29 -17.27 4.35
N LEU A 41 -3.24 -16.34 4.55
CA LEU A 41 -4.42 -16.57 5.39
C LEU A 41 -5.26 -17.76 4.90
N ASP A 42 -5.32 -18.00 3.60
CA ASP A 42 -6.06 -19.11 3.01
C ASP A 42 -5.21 -20.39 2.84
N SER A 43 -3.94 -20.35 3.21
CA SER A 43 -3.05 -21.51 3.16
C SER A 43 -3.09 -22.35 4.43
N ASP A 44 -2.63 -23.59 4.32
CA ASP A 44 -2.45 -24.48 5.47
C ASP A 44 -1.46 -23.93 6.51
N ALA A 45 -0.50 -23.13 6.09
CA ALA A 45 0.49 -22.50 6.97
C ALA A 45 -0.15 -21.54 8.01
N ALA A 46 -1.30 -20.95 7.69
CA ALA A 46 -2.01 -20.05 8.60
C ALA A 46 -2.91 -20.79 9.63
N ARG A 47 -3.09 -22.11 9.50
CA ARG A 47 -4.04 -22.87 10.31
C ARG A 47 -3.86 -22.68 11.82
N GLY A 48 -2.63 -22.75 12.31
CA GLY A 48 -2.33 -22.53 13.74
C GLY A 48 -2.65 -21.12 14.22
N CYS A 49 -2.34 -20.11 13.40
CA CYS A 49 -2.67 -18.71 13.68
C CYS A 49 -4.19 -18.50 13.69
N ARG A 50 -4.90 -19.04 12.69
CA ARG A 50 -6.36 -18.99 12.60
C ARG A 50 -7.04 -19.61 13.83
N GLN A 51 -6.54 -20.76 14.27
CA GLN A 51 -7.02 -21.43 15.50
C GLN A 51 -6.81 -20.57 16.74
N ALA A 52 -5.62 -19.98 16.91
CA ALA A 52 -5.30 -19.11 18.05
C ALA A 52 -6.18 -17.85 18.11
N LEU A 53 -6.65 -17.38 16.95
CA LEU A 53 -7.54 -16.23 16.83
C LEU A 53 -9.04 -16.59 16.84
N GLY A 54 -9.40 -17.86 17.03
CA GLY A 54 -10.79 -18.32 17.01
C GLY A 54 -11.44 -18.24 15.62
N LEU A 55 -10.63 -18.24 14.55
CA LEU A 55 -11.09 -18.22 13.16
C LEU A 55 -11.27 -19.63 12.61
N PRO A 56 -12.08 -19.82 11.55
CA PRO A 56 -12.22 -21.12 10.90
C PRO A 56 -10.88 -21.68 10.45
N THR A 57 -10.57 -22.92 10.83
CA THR A 57 -9.28 -23.58 10.50
C THR A 57 -9.31 -24.33 9.18
N HIS A 58 -10.48 -24.47 8.57
CA HIS A 58 -10.70 -25.12 7.27
C HIS A 58 -11.42 -24.17 6.33
N GLY A 59 -11.24 -24.36 5.03
CA GLY A 59 -11.79 -23.49 4.00
C GLY A 59 -11.05 -22.15 3.89
N GLU A 60 -11.49 -21.34 2.96
CA GLU A 60 -10.93 -20.01 2.69
C GLU A 60 -11.55 -18.96 3.63
N LEU A 61 -10.77 -18.00 4.10
CA LEU A 61 -11.23 -16.81 4.81
C LEU A 61 -11.46 -15.64 3.86
N VAL A 62 -10.53 -15.44 2.93
CA VAL A 62 -10.57 -14.36 1.95
C VAL A 62 -11.27 -14.82 0.69
N GLY A 63 -10.94 -16.00 0.21
CA GLY A 63 -11.50 -16.63 -0.97
C GLY A 63 -10.80 -16.25 -2.27
N GLU A 64 -10.74 -17.22 -3.20
CA GLU A 64 -10.04 -17.08 -4.47
C GLU A 64 -10.56 -15.90 -5.31
N ALA A 65 -11.87 -15.67 -5.31
CA ALA A 65 -12.48 -14.58 -6.07
C ALA A 65 -11.95 -13.19 -5.65
N ILE A 66 -11.71 -12.98 -4.35
CA ILE A 66 -11.16 -11.73 -3.81
C ILE A 66 -9.66 -11.66 -4.09
N ARG A 67 -8.91 -12.73 -3.85
CA ARG A 67 -7.46 -12.78 -4.04
C ARG A 67 -7.06 -12.55 -5.50
N ARG A 68 -7.89 -12.98 -6.47
CA ARG A 68 -7.63 -12.83 -7.91
C ARG A 68 -8.29 -11.61 -8.55
N LYS A 69 -9.14 -10.89 -7.81
CA LYS A 69 -9.78 -9.69 -8.34
C LYS A 69 -8.71 -8.63 -8.64
N PRO A 70 -8.66 -8.10 -9.87
CA PRO A 70 -7.75 -6.99 -10.18
C PRO A 70 -8.07 -5.78 -9.28
N PRO A 71 -7.06 -5.13 -8.68
CA PRO A 71 -7.27 -3.95 -7.87
C PRO A 71 -7.97 -2.83 -8.64
N SER A 72 -8.95 -2.19 -7.99
CA SER A 72 -9.71 -1.09 -8.57
C SER A 72 -10.23 -0.16 -7.48
N ALA A 73 -10.18 1.16 -7.72
CA ALA A 73 -10.85 2.15 -6.89
C ALA A 73 -12.37 2.14 -7.05
N GLU A 74 -12.93 1.38 -8.00
CA GLU A 74 -14.37 1.21 -8.24
C GLU A 74 -15.15 2.55 -8.40
N LEU A 75 -14.50 3.60 -8.89
CA LEU A 75 -15.11 4.90 -9.13
C LEU A 75 -15.80 5.01 -10.49
N ARG A 76 -15.53 4.06 -11.39
CA ARG A 76 -16.13 3.96 -12.73
C ARG A 76 -16.19 2.51 -13.20
N PRO A 77 -17.09 2.16 -14.15
CA PRO A 77 -17.15 0.82 -14.72
C PRO A 77 -15.80 0.37 -15.31
N ASN A 78 -15.43 -0.90 -15.07
CA ASN A 78 -14.22 -1.53 -15.60
C ASN A 78 -12.89 -0.84 -15.24
N GLN A 79 -12.88 0.03 -14.24
CA GLN A 79 -11.66 0.68 -13.76
C GLN A 79 -10.70 -0.36 -13.18
N LYS A 80 -9.40 -0.16 -13.47
CA LYS A 80 -8.30 -0.90 -12.84
C LYS A 80 -7.27 0.10 -12.31
N ASP A 81 -6.59 -0.23 -11.23
CA ASP A 81 -5.51 0.60 -10.69
C ASP A 81 -4.38 0.78 -11.71
N SER A 82 -4.12 -0.25 -12.52
CA SER A 82 -3.14 -0.21 -13.64
C SER A 82 -3.44 0.84 -14.71
N ASP A 83 -4.67 1.37 -14.77
CA ASP A 83 -4.99 2.49 -15.69
C ASP A 83 -4.26 3.79 -15.29
N SER A 84 -3.90 3.91 -14.01
CA SER A 84 -3.37 5.14 -13.42
C SER A 84 -2.07 4.95 -12.63
N LEU A 85 -1.75 3.73 -12.23
CA LEU A 85 -0.56 3.41 -11.45
C LEU A 85 0.37 2.47 -12.21
N PRO A 86 1.66 2.45 -11.90
CA PRO A 86 2.55 1.38 -12.32
C PRO A 86 2.09 0.04 -11.73
N ASP A 87 2.61 -1.05 -12.27
CA ASP A 87 2.46 -2.36 -11.67
C ASP A 87 2.91 -2.33 -10.19
N TYR A 88 2.16 -3.00 -9.31
CA TYR A 88 2.40 -2.93 -7.88
C TYR A 88 3.74 -3.54 -7.45
N ASP A 89 4.28 -4.52 -8.16
CA ASP A 89 5.60 -5.08 -7.84
C ASP A 89 6.69 -4.03 -8.06
N ALA A 90 6.65 -3.31 -9.18
CA ALA A 90 7.57 -2.23 -9.48
C ALA A 90 7.36 -1.02 -8.55
N LEU A 91 6.10 -0.64 -8.32
CA LEU A 91 5.75 0.48 -7.44
C LEU A 91 6.24 0.23 -6.01
N ASP A 92 5.93 -0.93 -5.43
CA ASP A 92 6.27 -1.25 -4.05
C ASP A 92 7.78 -1.40 -3.85
N ALA A 93 8.50 -1.92 -4.84
CA ALA A 93 9.96 -1.96 -4.82
C ALA A 93 10.56 -0.55 -4.71
N LEU A 94 10.10 0.39 -5.54
CA LEU A 94 10.54 1.79 -5.48
C LEU A 94 10.14 2.47 -4.18
N LEU A 95 8.91 2.26 -3.70
CA LEU A 95 8.44 2.84 -2.44
C LEU A 95 9.22 2.32 -1.23
N LYS A 96 9.60 1.03 -1.20
CA LYS A 96 10.49 0.47 -0.17
C LYS A 96 11.83 1.18 -0.17
N ALA A 97 12.45 1.29 -1.32
CA ALA A 97 13.75 1.95 -1.47
C ALA A 97 13.71 3.42 -1.05
N LEU A 98 12.69 4.18 -1.49
CA LEU A 98 12.53 5.60 -1.15
C LEU A 98 12.20 5.84 0.33
N ILE A 99 11.30 5.03 0.91
CA ILE A 99 10.72 5.28 2.24
C ILE A 99 11.51 4.56 3.34
N GLN A 100 11.75 3.25 3.19
CA GLN A 100 12.38 2.45 4.24
C GLN A 100 13.91 2.53 4.20
N GLU A 101 14.48 2.47 3.00
CA GLU A 101 15.92 2.50 2.78
C GLU A 101 16.45 3.93 2.59
N ARG A 102 15.56 4.92 2.43
CA ARG A 102 15.87 6.35 2.26
C ARG A 102 16.80 6.61 1.08
N GLN A 103 16.70 5.81 0.04
CA GLN A 103 17.46 6.02 -1.19
C GLN A 103 16.92 7.25 -1.94
N SER A 104 17.80 7.95 -2.65
CA SER A 104 17.42 9.07 -3.50
C SER A 104 17.03 8.59 -4.90
N GLY A 105 16.22 9.38 -5.63
CA GLY A 105 15.90 9.09 -7.03
C GLY A 105 17.13 8.86 -7.92
N PRO A 106 18.17 9.75 -7.87
CA PRO A 106 19.42 9.50 -8.60
C PRO A 106 20.10 8.17 -8.26
N THR A 107 20.06 7.74 -6.99
CA THR A 107 20.62 6.44 -6.58
C THR A 107 19.86 5.28 -7.21
N LEU A 108 18.54 5.37 -7.26
CA LEU A 108 17.68 4.35 -7.88
C LEU A 108 17.89 4.26 -9.39
N VAL A 109 18.03 5.40 -10.06
CA VAL A 109 18.36 5.44 -11.49
C VAL A 109 19.73 4.81 -11.76
N ALA A 110 20.74 5.11 -10.93
CA ALA A 110 22.06 4.50 -11.03
C ALA A 110 22.05 2.99 -10.76
N ALA A 111 21.08 2.50 -9.97
CA ALA A 111 20.84 1.08 -9.73
C ALA A 111 20.06 0.37 -10.86
N GLY A 112 19.69 1.11 -11.93
CA GLY A 112 19.05 0.54 -13.12
C GLY A 112 17.53 0.68 -13.18
N HIS A 113 16.91 1.42 -12.26
CA HIS A 113 15.48 1.73 -12.36
C HIS A 113 15.21 2.73 -13.49
N ASP A 114 14.05 2.61 -14.13
CA ASP A 114 13.61 3.56 -15.17
C ASP A 114 13.49 4.98 -14.60
N PRO A 115 14.24 5.97 -15.14
CA PRO A 115 14.24 7.34 -14.65
C PRO A 115 12.86 7.99 -14.64
N ALA A 116 12.04 7.75 -15.67
CA ALA A 116 10.70 8.32 -15.78
C ALA A 116 9.76 7.76 -14.70
N LEU A 117 9.89 6.47 -14.40
CA LEU A 117 9.13 5.82 -13.34
C LEU A 117 9.55 6.34 -11.97
N VAL A 118 10.85 6.45 -11.70
CA VAL A 118 11.37 6.99 -10.43
C VAL A 118 10.87 8.41 -10.20
N GLU A 119 11.02 9.31 -11.18
CA GLU A 119 10.55 10.69 -11.10
C GLU A 119 9.03 10.77 -10.85
N ARG A 120 8.27 9.94 -11.56
CA ARG A 120 6.81 9.86 -11.39
C ARG A 120 6.43 9.46 -9.98
N VAL A 121 7.07 8.41 -9.42
CA VAL A 121 6.78 7.92 -8.07
C VAL A 121 7.18 8.94 -7.01
N GLU A 122 8.36 9.57 -7.12
CA GLU A 122 8.79 10.64 -6.21
C GLU A 122 7.81 11.81 -6.20
N ARG A 123 7.35 12.24 -7.39
CA ARG A 123 6.37 13.33 -7.50
C ARG A 123 5.04 12.96 -6.86
N LEU A 124 4.52 11.77 -7.09
CA LEU A 124 3.29 11.28 -6.45
C LEU A 124 3.45 11.23 -4.93
N LEU A 125 4.57 10.68 -4.45
CA LEU A 125 4.89 10.58 -3.03
C LEU A 125 4.90 11.94 -2.33
N LYS A 126 5.53 12.95 -2.94
CA LYS A 126 5.54 14.33 -2.43
C LYS A 126 4.12 14.93 -2.41
N ARG A 127 3.40 14.85 -3.53
CA ARG A 127 2.07 15.46 -3.68
C ARG A 127 1.01 14.82 -2.79
N ALA A 128 1.18 13.59 -2.37
CA ALA A 128 0.22 12.88 -1.53
C ALA A 128 0.31 13.23 -0.02
N GLU A 129 1.32 14.00 0.42
CA GLU A 129 1.52 14.29 1.85
C GLU A 129 0.30 14.94 2.50
N PHE A 130 -0.42 15.83 1.80
CA PHE A 130 -1.60 16.46 2.37
C PHE A 130 -2.73 15.47 2.69
N LYS A 131 -2.84 14.40 1.91
CA LYS A 131 -3.79 13.30 2.17
C LYS A 131 -3.33 12.50 3.39
N ARG A 132 -2.05 12.11 3.43
CA ARG A 132 -1.49 11.37 4.57
C ARG A 132 -1.62 12.13 5.90
N ARG A 133 -1.58 13.47 5.88
CA ARG A 133 -1.81 14.29 7.09
C ARG A 133 -3.23 14.23 7.62
N GLN A 134 -4.17 13.76 6.81
CA GLN A 134 -5.58 13.59 7.15
C GLN A 134 -5.98 12.12 7.31
N ALA A 135 -5.03 11.20 7.15
CA ALA A 135 -5.27 9.78 7.31
C ALA A 135 -5.46 9.40 8.79
N ALA A 136 -6.28 8.39 9.03
CA ALA A 136 -6.46 7.79 10.34
C ALA A 136 -5.12 7.24 10.89
N PRO A 137 -4.96 7.14 12.21
CA PRO A 137 -3.84 6.41 12.81
C PRO A 137 -3.75 5.00 12.22
N LEU A 138 -2.52 4.54 11.98
CA LEU A 138 -2.27 3.22 11.41
C LEU A 138 -1.54 2.30 12.39
N LEU A 139 -1.66 0.99 12.19
CA LEU A 139 -0.87 0.01 12.92
C LEU A 139 0.52 -0.07 12.27
N LYS A 140 1.54 0.36 13.01
CA LYS A 140 2.92 0.32 12.54
C LYS A 140 3.47 -1.10 12.58
N VAL A 141 3.77 -1.67 11.42
CA VAL A 141 4.36 -3.01 11.25
C VAL A 141 5.67 -2.98 10.43
N SER A 142 6.08 -1.80 9.94
CA SER A 142 7.33 -1.61 9.22
C SER A 142 8.26 -0.61 9.92
N PRO A 143 9.55 -0.56 9.60
CA PRO A 143 10.50 0.41 10.20
C PRO A 143 10.09 1.86 10.03
N GLN A 144 9.47 2.21 8.89
CA GLN A 144 9.06 3.57 8.53
C GLN A 144 7.57 3.59 8.15
N ALA A 145 6.71 3.91 9.12
CA ALA A 145 5.28 4.10 8.91
C ALA A 145 4.94 5.56 8.64
N PHE A 146 3.91 5.82 7.84
CA PHE A 146 3.38 7.17 7.66
C PHE A 146 2.80 7.72 8.97
N GLY A 147 2.84 9.03 9.11
CA GLY A 147 2.33 9.72 10.31
C GLY A 147 3.27 9.69 11.50
N SER A 148 3.73 8.55 11.95
CA SER A 148 4.57 8.41 13.16
C SER A 148 6.08 8.30 12.87
N GLY A 149 6.48 7.89 11.67
CA GLY A 149 7.90 7.65 11.35
C GLY A 149 8.40 8.32 10.07
N TRP A 150 7.50 8.77 9.20
CA TRP A 150 7.84 9.36 7.92
C TRP A 150 6.86 10.48 7.56
N ARG A 151 7.38 11.67 7.33
CA ARG A 151 6.62 12.87 6.94
C ARG A 151 7.42 13.72 5.97
N LEU A 152 6.72 14.40 5.07
CA LEU A 152 7.25 15.45 4.20
C LEU A 152 6.58 16.80 4.51
N PRO A 153 7.20 17.94 4.11
CA PRO A 153 6.47 19.22 4.06
C PRO A 153 5.29 19.12 3.10
N ILE A 154 4.12 19.63 3.49
CA ILE A 154 2.93 19.63 2.62
C ILE A 154 3.18 20.41 1.33
N ALA A 155 3.95 21.49 1.41
CA ALA A 155 4.29 22.37 0.29
C ALA A 155 5.58 21.99 -0.43
N ALA A 156 6.04 20.74 -0.34
CA ALA A 156 7.26 20.26 -0.99
C ALA A 156 7.06 19.84 -2.47
N ALA A 157 5.91 20.13 -3.06
CA ALA A 157 5.57 19.77 -4.43
C ALA A 157 6.09 20.77 -5.45
#